data_81072bcbcac940ffe2f61b6489b125f0
#
_entry.id   81072bcbcac940ffe2f61b6489b125f0
#
_cell.length_a   1.000
_cell.length_b   1.000
_cell.length_c   1.000
_cell.angle_alpha   90.00
_cell.angle_beta   90.00
_cell.angle_gamma   90.00
#
_symmetry.space_group_name_H-M   'P 1'
#
loop_
_entity.id
_entity.type
_entity.pdbx_description
1 polymer ?
#
loop_
_entity_poly.entity_id
_entity_poly.type
_entity_poly.pdbx_seq_one_letter_code
_entity_poly.pdbx_strand_id
1 'polypeptide(L)'
;MSDIFKLDKELVKQLVRLREDFGLCAVKAEFEAEGASFRDLVRLRRITIQQGIPLYLKIGGAEAIRDIKDAFELGVDGLIAPMIESPFAVAKFLNAYKSIYGDQKIFKSINVETRQAAENIEDLLKIAANSIDNITIGRTDLSQSYYDEKIQPDSEFMLNLIESLSQKVVDAGLTLTIGGSLTKTSIERFRGRSKEWAGKVTSLETRKIILPAGIMLEKHKALEESIKFEELYLQSKLEIAKMLTEFDRERLFKLKSRL
;
A
#
# COMPACT_ATOMS: atom_id res chain seq x y z
N MET A 1 13.30 14.94 -26.38
CA MET A 1 12.23 14.23 -25.62
C MET A 1 12.55 14.45 -24.16
N SER A 2 11.65 15.01 -23.35
CA SER A 2 11.97 15.29 -21.95
C SER A 2 12.26 13.99 -21.20
N ASP A 3 13.13 14.03 -20.19
CA ASP A 3 13.50 12.86 -19.39
C ASP A 3 12.29 12.18 -18.72
N ILE A 4 11.20 12.92 -18.53
CA ILE A 4 9.92 12.42 -18.02
C ILE A 4 9.33 11.32 -18.87
N PHE A 5 9.26 11.49 -20.20
CA PHE A 5 8.72 10.45 -21.08
C PHE A 5 9.58 9.19 -21.12
N LYS A 6 10.88 9.34 -20.89
CA LYS A 6 11.79 8.22 -20.74
C LYS A 6 11.50 7.46 -19.45
N LEU A 7 11.37 8.18 -18.34
CA LEU A 7 11.04 7.58 -17.03
C LEU A 7 9.65 6.91 -17.03
N ASP A 8 8.64 7.49 -17.68
CA ASP A 8 7.33 6.84 -17.83
C ASP A 8 7.44 5.50 -18.57
N LYS A 9 8.26 5.43 -19.62
CA LYS A 9 8.51 4.18 -20.33
C LYS A 9 9.24 3.14 -19.46
N GLU A 10 10.21 3.57 -18.67
CA GLU A 10 10.90 2.66 -17.73
C GLU A 10 9.97 2.17 -16.62
N LEU A 11 9.10 3.03 -16.10
CA LEU A 11 8.06 2.63 -15.14
C LEU A 11 7.13 1.57 -15.72
N VAL A 12 6.67 1.77 -16.96
CA VAL A 12 5.83 0.78 -17.67
C VAL A 12 6.56 -0.55 -17.83
N LYS A 13 7.81 -0.53 -18.32
CA LYS A 13 8.63 -1.74 -18.44
C LYS A 13 8.80 -2.47 -17.12
N GLN A 14 9.04 -1.71 -16.03
CA GLN A 14 9.19 -2.30 -14.70
C GLN A 14 7.89 -2.93 -14.20
N LEU A 15 6.72 -2.31 -14.47
CA LEU A 15 5.42 -2.89 -14.13
C LEU A 15 5.14 -4.17 -14.92
N VAL A 16 5.41 -4.17 -16.23
CA VAL A 16 5.25 -5.36 -17.06
C VAL A 16 6.12 -6.50 -16.51
N ARG A 17 7.39 -6.21 -16.22
CA ARG A 17 8.29 -7.20 -15.60
C ARG A 17 7.77 -7.74 -14.27
N LEU A 18 7.30 -6.85 -13.38
CA LEU A 18 6.73 -7.28 -12.09
C LEU A 18 5.50 -8.17 -12.27
N ARG A 19 4.66 -7.86 -13.26
CA ARG A 19 3.48 -8.68 -13.58
C ARG A 19 3.88 -10.05 -14.14
N GLU A 20 4.75 -10.09 -15.14
CA GLU A 20 5.07 -11.31 -15.89
C GLU A 20 5.99 -12.24 -15.11
N ASP A 21 7.02 -11.68 -14.46
CA ASP A 21 8.02 -12.48 -13.77
C ASP A 21 7.68 -12.74 -12.30
N PHE A 22 6.88 -11.86 -11.66
CA PHE A 22 6.66 -11.90 -10.21
C PHE A 22 5.17 -11.93 -9.81
N GLY A 23 4.25 -11.95 -10.77
CA GLY A 23 2.81 -12.06 -10.48
C GLY A 23 2.26 -10.88 -9.69
N LEU A 24 2.63 -9.65 -10.08
CA LEU A 24 2.18 -8.40 -9.44
C LEU A 24 0.67 -8.40 -9.18
N CYS A 25 0.28 -8.33 -7.91
CA CYS A 25 -1.12 -8.28 -7.50
C CYS A 25 -1.71 -6.87 -7.70
N ALA A 26 -1.01 -5.85 -7.23
CA ALA A 26 -1.44 -4.46 -7.36
C ALA A 26 -0.27 -3.50 -7.13
N VAL A 27 -0.43 -2.28 -7.64
CA VAL A 27 0.35 -1.11 -7.22
C VAL A 27 -0.41 -0.42 -6.09
N LYS A 28 0.31 0.03 -5.05
CA LYS A 28 -0.25 0.79 -3.93
C LYS A 28 0.17 2.25 -4.02
N ALA A 29 -0.76 3.13 -3.69
CA ALA A 29 -0.52 4.56 -3.49
C ALA A 29 -1.17 5.02 -2.19
N GLU A 30 -0.72 6.15 -1.63
CA GLU A 30 -1.15 6.60 -0.32
C GLU A 30 -1.40 8.11 -0.32
N PHE A 31 -2.59 8.53 0.11
CA PHE A 31 -2.85 9.92 0.48
C PHE A 31 -2.25 10.25 1.86
N GLU A 32 -2.21 9.27 2.73
CA GLU A 32 -1.76 9.38 4.11
C GLU A 32 -0.25 9.68 4.20
N ALA A 33 0.58 8.65 4.35
CA ALA A 33 2.00 8.82 4.68
C ALA A 33 2.85 9.44 3.56
N GLU A 34 2.44 9.28 2.30
CA GLU A 34 3.16 9.88 1.17
C GLU A 34 2.72 11.30 0.86
N GLY A 35 1.56 11.72 1.38
CA GLY A 35 0.98 13.01 1.02
C GLY A 35 0.81 13.18 -0.48
N ALA A 36 0.49 12.09 -1.20
CA ALA A 36 0.36 12.13 -2.65
C ALA A 36 -0.75 13.11 -3.06
N SER A 37 -0.47 13.96 -4.04
CA SER A 37 -1.51 14.80 -4.63
C SER A 37 -2.38 14.00 -5.60
N PHE A 38 -3.61 14.47 -5.83
CA PHE A 38 -4.48 13.91 -6.87
C PHE A 38 -3.77 13.82 -8.24
N ARG A 39 -2.97 14.82 -8.59
CA ARG A 39 -2.19 14.84 -9.85
C ARG A 39 -1.14 13.72 -9.93
N ASP A 40 -0.46 13.42 -8.82
CA ASP A 40 0.48 12.30 -8.75
C ASP A 40 -0.25 10.98 -9.04
N LEU A 41 -1.46 10.83 -8.49
CA LEU A 41 -2.26 9.62 -8.66
C LEU A 41 -2.86 9.49 -10.05
N VAL A 42 -3.31 10.57 -10.67
CA VAL A 42 -3.75 10.56 -12.09
C VAL A 42 -2.66 10.00 -12.99
N ARG A 43 -1.41 10.41 -12.76
CA ARG A 43 -0.29 9.91 -13.55
C ARG A 43 -0.01 8.43 -13.30
N LEU A 44 0.00 8.02 -12.03
CA LEU A 44 0.20 6.62 -11.67
C LEU A 44 -0.94 5.74 -12.23
N ARG A 45 -2.20 6.21 -12.12
CA ARG A 45 -3.36 5.51 -12.68
C ARG A 45 -3.27 5.35 -14.19
N ARG A 46 -2.83 6.37 -14.91
CA ARG A 46 -2.61 6.28 -16.36
C ARG A 46 -1.63 5.16 -16.74
N ILE A 47 -0.57 4.98 -15.94
CA ILE A 47 0.43 3.94 -16.19
C ILE A 47 -0.15 2.56 -15.84
N THR A 48 -0.82 2.42 -14.70
CA THR A 48 -1.33 1.13 -14.24
C THR A 48 -2.50 0.63 -15.11
N ILE A 49 -3.44 1.50 -15.48
CA ILE A 49 -4.61 1.11 -16.28
C ILE A 49 -4.22 0.64 -17.69
N GLN A 50 -3.23 1.25 -18.31
CA GLN A 50 -2.72 0.83 -19.62
C GLN A 50 -2.14 -0.58 -19.60
N GLN A 51 -1.69 -1.04 -18.47
CA GLN A 51 -1.11 -2.37 -18.28
C GLN A 51 -2.08 -3.38 -17.66
N GLY A 52 -3.33 -2.98 -17.39
CA GLY A 52 -4.31 -3.82 -16.71
C GLY A 52 -3.90 -4.20 -15.29
N ILE A 53 -3.11 -3.33 -14.61
CA ILE A 53 -2.61 -3.57 -13.27
C ILE A 53 -3.49 -2.81 -12.27
N PRO A 54 -4.02 -3.50 -11.23
CA PRO A 54 -4.82 -2.85 -10.20
C PRO A 54 -4.03 -1.77 -9.45
N LEU A 55 -4.72 -0.67 -9.14
CA LEU A 55 -4.23 0.39 -8.26
C LEU A 55 -5.06 0.41 -6.99
N TYR A 56 -4.41 0.16 -5.84
CA TYR A 56 -5.03 0.28 -4.53
C TYR A 56 -4.59 1.58 -3.87
N LEU A 57 -5.54 2.29 -3.27
CA LEU A 57 -5.30 3.59 -2.66
C LEU A 57 -5.53 3.53 -1.15
N LYS A 58 -4.48 3.82 -0.37
CA LYS A 58 -4.56 4.02 1.07
C LYS A 58 -5.05 5.44 1.34
N ILE A 59 -6.23 5.54 1.97
CA ILE A 59 -6.90 6.80 2.32
C ILE A 59 -6.39 7.34 3.66
N GLY A 60 -6.71 8.59 3.99
CA GLY A 60 -6.18 9.27 5.18
C GLY A 60 -6.83 8.89 6.50
N GLY A 61 -7.80 7.96 6.50
CA GLY A 61 -8.48 7.51 7.72
C GLY A 61 -9.78 6.78 7.43
N ALA A 62 -10.39 6.19 8.45
CA ALA A 62 -11.60 5.37 8.33
C ALA A 62 -12.77 6.08 7.61
N GLU A 63 -12.93 7.38 7.78
CA GLU A 63 -14.04 8.17 7.22
C GLU A 63 -13.52 9.33 6.34
N ALA A 64 -12.42 9.10 5.62
CA ALA A 64 -11.81 10.10 4.73
C ALA A 64 -12.64 10.28 3.44
N ILE A 65 -13.82 10.90 3.56
CA ILE A 65 -14.81 11.07 2.46
C ILE A 65 -14.20 11.76 1.24
N ARG A 66 -13.33 12.76 1.44
CA ARG A 66 -12.63 13.43 0.35
C ARG A 66 -11.77 12.46 -0.43
N ASP A 67 -10.95 11.69 0.27
CA ASP A 67 -10.04 10.73 -0.36
C ASP A 67 -10.79 9.62 -1.09
N ILE A 68 -11.94 9.18 -0.55
CA ILE A 68 -12.80 8.18 -1.19
C ILE A 68 -13.43 8.74 -2.46
N LYS A 69 -13.81 10.03 -2.49
CA LYS A 69 -14.30 10.71 -3.70
C LYS A 69 -13.19 10.81 -4.75
N ASP A 70 -12.00 11.26 -4.35
CA ASP A 70 -10.85 11.33 -5.24
C ASP A 70 -10.50 9.94 -5.80
N ALA A 71 -10.56 8.90 -4.97
CA ALA A 71 -10.37 7.51 -5.38
C ALA A 71 -11.41 7.05 -6.42
N PHE A 72 -12.67 7.43 -6.22
CA PHE A 72 -13.75 7.14 -7.16
C PHE A 72 -13.51 7.82 -8.51
N GLU A 73 -13.14 9.10 -8.53
CA GLU A 73 -12.82 9.83 -9.76
C GLU A 73 -11.59 9.27 -10.48
N LEU A 74 -10.59 8.81 -9.75
CA LEU A 74 -9.42 8.12 -10.30
C LEU A 74 -9.75 6.74 -10.88
N GLY A 75 -10.88 6.15 -10.49
CA GLY A 75 -11.24 4.79 -10.86
C GLY A 75 -10.26 3.77 -10.30
N VAL A 76 -9.90 3.87 -9.02
CA VAL A 76 -9.01 2.88 -8.37
C VAL A 76 -9.72 1.53 -8.22
N ASP A 77 -8.94 0.47 -8.18
CA ASP A 77 -9.45 -0.90 -8.09
C ASP A 77 -9.60 -1.38 -6.65
N GLY A 78 -9.11 -0.60 -5.68
CA GLY A 78 -9.24 -0.92 -4.27
C GLY A 78 -8.95 0.24 -3.33
N LEU A 79 -9.52 0.16 -2.12
CA LEU A 79 -9.29 1.08 -1.01
C LEU A 79 -8.65 0.36 0.16
N ILE A 80 -7.72 1.06 0.82
CA ILE A 80 -7.06 0.60 2.05
C ILE A 80 -7.32 1.64 3.13
N ALA A 81 -8.01 1.26 4.20
CA ALA A 81 -8.25 2.13 5.35
C ALA A 81 -7.18 1.91 6.43
N PRO A 82 -6.38 2.94 6.76
CA PRO A 82 -5.36 2.85 7.80
C PRO A 82 -5.94 2.94 9.21
N MET A 83 -5.15 2.55 10.21
CA MET A 83 -5.41 2.79 11.64
C MET A 83 -6.81 2.36 12.10
N ILE A 84 -7.25 1.19 11.67
CA ILE A 84 -8.56 0.64 12.09
C ILE A 84 -8.41 -0.09 13.40
N GLU A 85 -8.87 0.53 14.49
CA GLU A 85 -8.65 0.05 15.87
C GLU A 85 -9.91 -0.48 16.57
N SER A 86 -11.07 -0.33 15.96
CA SER A 86 -12.34 -0.73 16.57
C SER A 86 -13.36 -1.21 15.54
N PRO A 87 -14.32 -2.05 15.95
CA PRO A 87 -15.46 -2.44 15.11
C PRO A 87 -16.22 -1.23 14.55
N PHE A 88 -16.32 -0.16 15.34
CA PHE A 88 -16.96 1.08 14.88
C PHE A 88 -16.18 1.75 13.76
N ALA A 89 -14.84 1.73 13.78
CA ALA A 89 -14.02 2.26 12.69
C ALA A 89 -14.22 1.46 11.39
N VAL A 90 -14.34 0.13 11.46
CA VAL A 90 -14.72 -0.72 10.31
C VAL A 90 -16.07 -0.28 9.74
N ALA A 91 -17.08 -0.13 10.60
CA ALA A 91 -18.42 0.29 10.18
C ALA A 91 -18.41 1.68 9.55
N LYS A 92 -17.62 2.63 10.08
CA LYS A 92 -17.46 3.98 9.52
C LYS A 92 -16.84 3.93 8.11
N PHE A 93 -15.79 3.13 7.92
CA PHE A 93 -15.18 2.95 6.60
C PHE A 93 -16.18 2.36 5.60
N LEU A 94 -16.89 1.32 5.96
CA LEU A 94 -17.90 0.68 5.10
C LEU A 94 -19.04 1.63 4.73
N ASN A 95 -19.51 2.44 5.68
CA ASN A 95 -20.55 3.43 5.43
C ASN A 95 -20.06 4.55 4.50
N ALA A 96 -18.84 5.06 4.73
CA ALA A 96 -18.20 6.05 3.87
C ALA A 96 -18.02 5.51 2.44
N TYR A 97 -17.50 4.30 2.30
CA TYR A 97 -17.40 3.59 1.02
C TYR A 97 -18.76 3.49 0.32
N LYS A 98 -19.77 2.94 1.01
CA LYS A 98 -21.10 2.74 0.44
C LYS A 98 -21.77 4.04 0.01
N SER A 99 -21.54 5.14 0.73
CA SER A 99 -22.11 6.45 0.40
C SER A 99 -21.62 7.02 -0.95
N ILE A 100 -20.44 6.57 -1.44
CA ILE A 100 -19.81 7.07 -2.66
C ILE A 100 -19.86 6.04 -3.78
N TYR A 101 -19.51 4.79 -3.48
CA TYR A 101 -19.47 3.70 -4.47
C TYR A 101 -20.83 3.02 -4.68
N GLY A 102 -21.79 3.19 -3.74
CA GLY A 102 -23.09 2.50 -3.82
C GLY A 102 -22.92 0.99 -3.83
N ASP A 103 -23.41 0.34 -4.88
CA ASP A 103 -23.32 -1.11 -5.07
C ASP A 103 -22.11 -1.54 -5.91
N GLN A 104 -21.29 -0.60 -6.37
CA GLN A 104 -20.05 -0.92 -7.08
C GLN A 104 -19.08 -1.66 -6.14
N LYS A 105 -18.51 -2.74 -6.64
CA LYS A 105 -17.57 -3.55 -5.86
C LYS A 105 -16.14 -3.28 -6.30
N ILE A 106 -15.33 -2.82 -5.37
CA ILE A 106 -13.87 -2.76 -5.49
C ILE A 106 -13.24 -3.48 -4.29
N PHE A 107 -11.97 -3.82 -4.40
CA PHE A 107 -11.21 -4.43 -3.30
C PHE A 107 -11.17 -3.51 -2.06
N LYS A 108 -11.40 -4.06 -0.88
CA LYS A 108 -11.36 -3.32 0.40
C LYS A 108 -10.42 -4.01 1.37
N SER A 109 -9.45 -3.25 1.87
CA SER A 109 -8.54 -3.69 2.93
C SER A 109 -8.60 -2.74 4.11
N ILE A 110 -8.39 -3.27 5.30
CA ILE A 110 -8.15 -2.46 6.51
C ILE A 110 -6.78 -2.81 7.09
N ASN A 111 -6.11 -1.80 7.66
CA ASN A 111 -4.82 -1.99 8.29
C ASN A 111 -4.96 -2.23 9.79
N VAL A 112 -4.38 -3.34 10.25
CA VAL A 112 -4.10 -3.66 11.65
C VAL A 112 -2.64 -3.27 11.90
N GLU A 113 -2.43 -2.07 12.41
CA GLU A 113 -1.11 -1.46 12.53
C GLU A 113 -0.89 -0.75 13.88
N THR A 114 -1.72 -1.10 14.88
CA THR A 114 -1.53 -0.67 16.27
C THR A 114 -1.74 -1.83 17.23
N ARG A 115 -1.12 -1.74 18.41
CA ARG A 115 -1.34 -2.68 19.52
C ARG A 115 -2.83 -2.87 19.80
N GLN A 116 -3.58 -1.78 19.88
CA GLN A 116 -5.02 -1.81 20.15
C GLN A 116 -5.80 -2.57 19.08
N ALA A 117 -5.47 -2.36 17.81
CA ALA A 117 -6.09 -3.11 16.71
C ALA A 117 -5.78 -4.61 16.79
N ALA A 118 -4.53 -4.97 17.12
CA ALA A 118 -4.12 -6.36 17.27
C ALA A 118 -4.82 -7.05 18.48
N GLU A 119 -4.96 -6.35 19.60
CA GLU A 119 -5.68 -6.84 20.80
C GLU A 119 -7.18 -7.02 20.53
N ASN A 120 -7.79 -6.15 19.72
CA ASN A 120 -9.22 -6.18 19.36
C ASN A 120 -9.52 -6.95 18.07
N ILE A 121 -8.59 -7.70 17.52
CA ILE A 121 -8.70 -8.31 16.18
C ILE A 121 -9.99 -9.13 16.00
N GLU A 122 -10.42 -9.90 17.00
CA GLU A 122 -11.59 -10.75 16.89
C GLU A 122 -12.88 -9.93 16.74
N ASP A 123 -12.99 -8.82 17.43
CA ASP A 123 -14.16 -7.94 17.31
C ASP A 123 -14.13 -7.15 15.98
N LEU A 124 -12.95 -6.79 15.49
CA LEU A 124 -12.78 -6.22 14.14
C LEU A 124 -13.24 -7.21 13.06
N LEU A 125 -12.80 -8.47 13.16
CA LEU A 125 -13.10 -9.51 12.19
C LEU A 125 -14.59 -9.86 12.14
N LYS A 126 -15.33 -9.80 13.26
CA LYS A 126 -16.79 -10.01 13.29
C LYS A 126 -17.54 -9.05 12.34
N ILE A 127 -17.07 -7.82 12.21
CA ILE A 127 -17.68 -6.81 11.32
C ILE A 127 -17.08 -6.91 9.91
N ALA A 128 -15.79 -7.23 9.80
CA ALA A 128 -15.06 -7.26 8.53
C ALA A 128 -15.40 -8.46 7.64
N ALA A 129 -15.62 -9.64 8.22
CA ALA A 129 -15.65 -10.93 7.52
C ALA A 129 -16.53 -11.03 6.25
N ASN A 130 -17.63 -10.29 6.16
CA ASN A 130 -18.52 -10.34 4.99
C ASN A 130 -18.48 -9.07 4.11
N SER A 131 -17.59 -8.14 4.43
CA SER A 131 -17.63 -6.80 3.83
C SER A 131 -16.26 -6.27 3.42
N ILE A 132 -15.20 -6.82 3.99
CA ILE A 132 -13.79 -6.53 3.71
C ILE A 132 -13.20 -7.74 2.98
N ASP A 133 -12.23 -7.51 2.11
CA ASP A 133 -11.60 -8.56 1.31
C ASP A 133 -10.25 -8.99 1.92
N ASN A 134 -9.58 -8.06 2.63
CA ASN A 134 -8.23 -8.27 3.13
C ASN A 134 -7.94 -7.52 4.43
N ILE A 135 -7.10 -8.13 5.26
CA ILE A 135 -6.43 -7.46 6.38
C ILE A 135 -4.97 -7.23 6.00
N THR A 136 -4.46 -6.02 6.21
CA THR A 136 -3.04 -5.74 6.10
C THR A 136 -2.43 -5.52 7.47
N ILE A 137 -1.39 -6.28 7.82
CA ILE A 137 -0.61 -6.02 9.04
C ILE A 137 0.53 -5.07 8.68
N GLY A 138 0.45 -3.84 9.19
CA GLY A 138 1.47 -2.80 9.04
C GLY A 138 2.52 -2.88 10.15
N ARG A 139 3.58 -3.69 9.97
CA ARG A 139 4.57 -4.02 11.03
C ARG A 139 5.29 -2.83 11.62
N THR A 140 5.59 -1.81 10.82
CA THR A 140 6.32 -0.62 11.29
C THR A 140 5.51 0.11 12.37
N ASP A 141 4.30 0.52 12.05
CA ASP A 141 3.45 1.26 12.97
C ASP A 141 2.99 0.35 14.13
N LEU A 142 2.69 -0.92 13.83
CA LEU A 142 2.34 -1.90 14.86
C LEU A 142 3.45 -2.05 15.90
N SER A 143 4.72 -2.18 15.48
CA SER A 143 5.84 -2.29 16.42
C SER A 143 6.03 -1.01 17.23
N GLN A 144 5.94 0.16 16.60
CA GLN A 144 6.07 1.45 17.26
C GLN A 144 4.95 1.71 18.29
N SER A 145 3.75 1.19 18.04
CA SER A 145 2.59 1.36 18.92
C SER A 145 2.73 0.69 20.29
N TYR A 146 3.73 -0.16 20.48
CA TYR A 146 4.07 -0.76 21.78
C TYR A 146 4.90 0.18 22.66
N TYR A 147 5.50 1.25 22.10
CA TYR A 147 6.39 2.15 22.83
C TYR A 147 7.55 1.45 23.55
N ASP A 148 8.04 0.33 22.99
CA ASP A 148 9.18 -0.45 23.47
C ASP A 148 10.19 -0.62 22.32
N GLU A 149 11.37 -0.04 22.48
CA GLU A 149 12.46 -0.10 21.49
C GLU A 149 12.93 -1.53 21.14
N LYS A 150 12.66 -2.50 22.01
CA LYS A 150 12.97 -3.90 21.74
C LYS A 150 12.00 -4.56 20.77
N ILE A 151 10.81 -3.99 20.60
CA ILE A 151 9.79 -4.49 19.68
C ILE A 151 10.00 -3.80 18.32
N GLN A 152 10.73 -4.49 17.45
CA GLN A 152 11.00 -4.05 16.08
C GLN A 152 10.17 -4.84 15.07
N PRO A 153 9.99 -4.34 13.83
CA PRO A 153 9.19 -5.02 12.79
C PRO A 153 9.59 -6.48 12.52
N ASP A 154 10.85 -6.81 12.74
CA ASP A 154 11.40 -8.14 12.52
C ASP A 154 11.77 -8.87 13.85
N SER A 155 11.33 -8.38 15.02
CA SER A 155 11.57 -9.07 16.30
C SER A 155 10.78 -10.37 16.40
N GLU A 156 11.25 -11.32 17.24
CA GLU A 156 10.53 -12.58 17.51
C GLU A 156 9.12 -12.34 18.05
N PHE A 157 8.97 -11.32 18.92
CA PHE A 157 7.67 -10.91 19.42
C PHE A 157 6.72 -10.59 18.27
N MET A 158 7.16 -9.77 17.31
CA MET A 158 6.34 -9.36 16.17
C MET A 158 6.01 -10.53 15.25
N LEU A 159 6.97 -11.42 14.98
CA LEU A 159 6.73 -12.61 14.16
C LEU A 159 5.71 -13.56 14.80
N ASN A 160 5.78 -13.77 16.11
CA ASN A 160 4.81 -14.60 16.83
C ASN A 160 3.42 -13.94 16.87
N LEU A 161 3.34 -12.61 17.03
CA LEU A 161 2.09 -11.87 16.96
C LEU A 161 1.43 -12.01 15.58
N ILE A 162 2.21 -11.83 14.50
CA ILE A 162 1.73 -12.00 13.11
C ILE A 162 1.18 -13.41 12.91
N GLU A 163 1.87 -14.43 13.40
CA GLU A 163 1.43 -15.83 13.28
C GLU A 163 0.07 -16.04 13.96
N SER A 164 -0.09 -15.51 15.18
CA SER A 164 -1.36 -15.56 15.91
C SER A 164 -2.48 -14.82 15.17
N LEU A 165 -2.21 -13.61 14.67
CA LEU A 165 -3.17 -12.82 13.93
C LEU A 165 -3.54 -13.48 12.60
N SER A 166 -2.57 -14.09 11.89
CA SER A 166 -2.78 -14.69 10.59
C SER A 166 -3.81 -15.84 10.65
N GLN A 167 -3.77 -16.66 11.69
CA GLN A 167 -4.74 -17.72 11.86
C GLN A 167 -6.16 -17.17 12.01
N LYS A 168 -6.34 -16.15 12.86
CA LYS A 168 -7.65 -15.52 13.10
C LYS A 168 -8.23 -14.88 11.82
N VAL A 169 -7.38 -14.25 11.02
CA VAL A 169 -7.78 -13.63 9.74
C VAL A 169 -8.26 -14.69 8.75
N VAL A 170 -7.53 -15.79 8.61
CA VAL A 170 -7.91 -16.89 7.72
C VAL A 170 -9.19 -17.57 8.19
N ASP A 171 -9.34 -17.80 9.49
CA ASP A 171 -10.56 -18.39 10.07
C ASP A 171 -11.80 -17.51 9.83
N ALA A 172 -11.61 -16.20 9.69
CA ALA A 172 -12.66 -15.25 9.28
C ALA A 172 -12.93 -15.23 7.76
N GLY A 173 -12.22 -16.02 6.96
CA GLY A 173 -12.38 -16.10 5.51
C GLY A 173 -11.79 -14.93 4.73
N LEU A 174 -10.85 -14.17 5.33
CA LEU A 174 -10.21 -13.01 4.74
C LEU A 174 -8.79 -13.35 4.24
N THR A 175 -8.32 -12.60 3.25
CA THR A 175 -6.92 -12.64 2.84
C THR A 175 -6.04 -11.80 3.77
N LEU A 176 -4.75 -12.11 3.82
CA LEU A 176 -3.78 -11.42 4.67
C LEU A 176 -2.60 -10.91 3.86
N THR A 177 -2.34 -9.62 3.98
CA THR A 177 -1.13 -8.96 3.49
C THR A 177 -0.24 -8.56 4.66
N ILE A 178 1.06 -8.72 4.52
CA ILE A 178 2.05 -8.20 5.48
C ILE A 178 2.87 -7.12 4.82
N GLY A 179 2.90 -5.95 5.46
CA GLY A 179 3.67 -4.78 5.05
C GLY A 179 4.54 -4.22 6.17
N GLY A 180 5.03 -3.01 5.94
CA GLY A 180 5.86 -2.26 6.89
C GLY A 180 7.34 -2.63 6.79
N SER A 181 8.12 -1.76 6.12
CA SER A 181 9.58 -1.80 6.04
C SER A 181 10.18 -3.16 5.68
N LEU A 182 9.71 -3.78 4.58
CA LEU A 182 10.29 -5.04 4.09
C LEU A 182 11.77 -4.85 3.69
N THR A 183 12.64 -5.63 4.31
CA THR A 183 14.08 -5.68 4.05
C THR A 183 14.51 -7.09 3.63
N LYS A 184 15.77 -7.25 3.21
CA LYS A 184 16.36 -8.59 2.99
C LYS A 184 16.29 -9.44 4.26
N THR A 185 16.57 -8.84 5.41
CA THR A 185 16.45 -9.50 6.72
C THR A 185 15.03 -9.95 7.01
N SER A 186 14.02 -9.11 6.70
CA SER A 186 12.61 -9.49 6.82
C SER A 186 12.30 -10.74 6.01
N ILE A 187 12.74 -10.77 4.74
CA ILE A 187 12.50 -11.92 3.85
C ILE A 187 13.17 -13.19 4.37
N GLU A 188 14.39 -13.10 4.89
CA GLU A 188 15.11 -14.24 5.48
C GLU A 188 14.36 -14.80 6.70
N ARG A 189 13.91 -13.92 7.60
CA ARG A 189 13.12 -14.33 8.78
C ARG A 189 11.79 -14.95 8.39
N PHE A 190 11.11 -14.39 7.40
CA PHE A 190 9.84 -14.92 6.89
C PHE A 190 10.02 -16.30 6.22
N ARG A 191 11.14 -16.52 5.51
CA ARG A 191 11.49 -17.85 5.00
C ARG A 191 11.65 -18.86 6.12
N GLY A 192 12.24 -18.47 7.24
CA GLY A 192 12.37 -19.31 8.43
C GLY A 192 11.01 -19.73 9.03
N ARG A 193 9.95 -18.94 8.78
CA ARG A 193 8.57 -19.18 9.24
C ARG A 193 7.63 -19.64 8.10
N SER A 194 8.17 -20.01 6.95
CA SER A 194 7.37 -20.32 5.76
C SER A 194 6.37 -21.46 5.97
N LYS A 195 6.66 -22.42 6.84
CA LYS A 195 5.76 -23.54 7.16
C LYS A 195 4.56 -23.07 7.98
N GLU A 196 4.79 -22.24 8.99
CA GLU A 196 3.77 -21.71 9.90
C GLU A 196 2.85 -20.72 9.19
N TRP A 197 3.38 -20.03 8.16
CA TRP A 197 2.67 -19.02 7.37
C TRP A 197 2.05 -19.56 6.08
N ALA A 198 2.38 -20.80 5.71
CA ALA A 198 1.85 -21.42 4.49
C ALA A 198 0.31 -21.43 4.48
N GLY A 199 -0.27 -20.90 3.40
CA GLY A 199 -1.71 -20.80 3.25
C GLY A 199 -2.39 -19.70 4.09
N LYS A 200 -1.65 -19.01 4.97
CA LYS A 200 -2.19 -17.94 5.82
C LYS A 200 -1.86 -16.55 5.29
N VAL A 201 -0.63 -16.34 4.84
CA VAL A 201 -0.18 -15.06 4.28
C VAL A 201 -0.34 -15.09 2.77
N THR A 202 -1.24 -14.26 2.25
CA THR A 202 -1.56 -14.21 0.82
C THR A 202 -0.52 -13.40 0.05
N SER A 203 -0.13 -12.25 0.60
CA SER A 203 0.79 -11.33 -0.08
C SER A 203 1.71 -10.60 0.88
N LEU A 204 2.82 -10.13 0.33
CA LEU A 204 3.75 -9.19 0.98
C LEU A 204 3.78 -7.90 0.20
N GLU A 205 3.86 -6.77 0.90
CA GLU A 205 3.89 -5.46 0.24
C GLU A 205 5.09 -4.61 0.64
N THR A 206 5.69 -3.97 -0.35
CA THR A 206 6.52 -2.78 -0.14
C THR A 206 5.63 -1.55 -0.09
N ARG A 207 6.20 -0.36 -0.07
CA ARG A 207 5.38 0.87 -0.12
C ARG A 207 4.53 0.96 -1.40
N LYS A 208 5.03 0.44 -2.53
CA LYS A 208 4.36 0.59 -3.84
C LYS A 208 3.87 -0.70 -4.45
N ILE A 209 4.42 -1.83 -4.10
CA ILE A 209 4.23 -3.10 -4.82
C ILE A 209 3.69 -4.16 -3.88
N ILE A 210 2.64 -4.84 -4.32
CA ILE A 210 2.04 -6.00 -3.63
C ILE A 210 2.29 -7.23 -4.49
N LEU A 211 3.04 -8.20 -3.95
CA LEU A 211 3.33 -9.49 -4.61
C LEU A 211 2.77 -10.65 -3.80
N PRO A 212 2.48 -11.80 -4.45
CA PRO A 212 2.17 -13.04 -3.74
C PRO A 212 3.29 -13.38 -2.74
N ALA A 213 2.91 -13.80 -1.54
CA ALA A 213 3.89 -14.08 -0.47
C ALA A 213 4.90 -15.15 -0.90
N GLY A 214 4.47 -16.26 -1.52
CA GLY A 214 5.36 -17.29 -2.02
C GLY A 214 6.40 -16.74 -3.01
N ILE A 215 5.98 -15.93 -3.96
CA ILE A 215 6.88 -15.31 -4.94
C ILE A 215 7.89 -14.38 -4.27
N MET A 216 7.44 -13.53 -3.33
CA MET A 216 8.32 -12.63 -2.61
C MET A 216 9.36 -13.38 -1.78
N LEU A 217 9.01 -14.54 -1.23
CA LEU A 217 9.90 -15.37 -0.43
C LEU A 217 10.83 -16.23 -1.29
N GLU A 218 10.38 -16.77 -2.40
CA GLU A 218 11.15 -17.73 -3.22
C GLU A 218 12.09 -17.03 -4.21
N LYS A 219 11.62 -15.99 -4.89
CA LYS A 219 12.40 -15.30 -5.92
C LYS A 219 13.32 -14.24 -5.33
N HIS A 220 14.63 -14.47 -5.39
CA HIS A 220 15.66 -13.58 -4.81
C HIS A 220 15.57 -12.12 -5.25
N LYS A 221 15.08 -11.84 -6.47
CA LYS A 221 14.98 -10.47 -7.02
C LYS A 221 13.65 -9.80 -6.75
N ALA A 222 12.66 -10.47 -6.16
CA ALA A 222 11.32 -9.94 -6.01
C ALA A 222 11.28 -8.62 -5.21
N LEU A 223 11.98 -8.58 -4.07
CA LEU A 223 12.10 -7.37 -3.26
C LEU A 223 12.87 -6.26 -4.01
N GLU A 224 13.99 -6.58 -4.64
CA GLU A 224 14.82 -5.63 -5.38
C GLU A 224 14.05 -4.99 -6.53
N GLU A 225 13.34 -5.78 -7.32
CA GLU A 225 12.54 -5.28 -8.44
C GLU A 225 11.32 -4.45 -7.96
N SER A 226 10.77 -4.78 -6.79
CA SER A 226 9.71 -3.99 -6.15
C SER A 226 10.22 -2.62 -5.71
N ILE A 227 11.40 -2.55 -5.08
CA ILE A 227 12.05 -1.31 -4.65
C ILE A 227 12.45 -0.47 -5.87
N LYS A 228 12.94 -1.09 -6.93
CA LYS A 228 13.30 -0.40 -8.17
C LYS A 228 12.11 0.33 -8.79
N PHE A 229 10.90 -0.22 -8.73
CA PHE A 229 9.72 0.50 -9.20
C PHE A 229 9.48 1.78 -8.40
N GLU A 230 9.60 1.71 -7.07
CA GLU A 230 9.45 2.90 -6.21
C GLU A 230 10.52 3.94 -6.50
N GLU A 231 11.78 3.53 -6.68
CA GLU A 231 12.88 4.41 -7.07
C GLU A 231 12.58 5.15 -8.38
N LEU A 232 12.18 4.46 -9.43
CA LEU A 232 11.79 5.05 -10.70
C LEU A 232 10.60 6.01 -10.56
N TYR A 233 9.63 5.66 -9.73
CA TYR A 233 8.47 6.51 -9.45
C TYR A 233 8.89 7.81 -8.76
N LEU A 234 9.75 7.75 -7.75
CA LEU A 234 10.26 8.92 -7.04
C LEU A 234 11.12 9.81 -7.97
N GLN A 235 12.01 9.22 -8.75
CA GLN A 235 12.79 9.96 -9.76
C GLN A 235 11.87 10.73 -10.72
N SER A 236 10.81 10.08 -11.15
CA SER A 236 9.83 10.66 -12.03
C SER A 236 9.03 11.82 -11.39
N LYS A 237 8.70 11.73 -10.10
CA LYS A 237 8.10 12.85 -9.33
C LYS A 237 9.05 14.04 -9.23
N LEU A 238 10.32 13.77 -8.94
CA LEU A 238 11.35 14.82 -8.82
C LEU A 238 11.55 15.57 -10.14
N GLU A 239 11.59 14.88 -11.28
CA GLU A 239 11.74 15.54 -12.59
C GLU A 239 10.52 16.42 -12.93
N ILE A 240 9.30 16.00 -12.58
CA ILE A 240 8.11 16.85 -12.76
C ILE A 240 8.18 18.07 -11.87
N ALA A 241 8.52 17.90 -10.59
CA ALA A 241 8.65 19.01 -9.65
C ALA A 241 9.68 20.03 -10.13
N LYS A 242 10.83 19.57 -10.61
CA LYS A 242 11.87 20.41 -11.22
C LYS A 242 11.34 21.21 -12.40
N MET A 243 10.64 20.55 -13.33
CA MET A 243 10.06 21.20 -14.51
C MET A 243 9.05 22.31 -14.13
N LEU A 244 8.15 22.00 -13.20
CA LEU A 244 7.15 22.97 -12.75
C LEU A 244 7.79 24.18 -12.04
N THR A 245 8.83 23.93 -11.24
CA THR A 245 9.57 24.97 -10.54
C THR A 245 10.35 25.87 -11.51
N GLU A 246 10.82 25.37 -12.65
CA GLU A 246 11.57 26.16 -13.62
C GLU A 246 10.71 27.27 -14.25
N PHE A 247 9.44 27.01 -14.53
CA PHE A 247 8.50 28.05 -14.99
C PHE A 247 8.38 29.20 -13.99
N ASP A 248 8.31 28.92 -12.70
CA ASP A 248 8.23 29.94 -11.66
C ASP A 248 9.55 30.71 -11.53
N ARG A 249 10.70 30.04 -11.68
CA ARG A 249 12.03 30.70 -11.70
C ARG A 249 12.18 31.67 -12.86
N GLU A 250 11.81 31.26 -14.07
CA GLU A 250 11.84 32.13 -15.24
C GLU A 250 10.93 33.34 -15.06
N ARG A 251 9.72 33.13 -14.51
CA ARG A 251 8.79 34.22 -14.22
C ARG A 251 9.36 35.17 -13.19
N LEU A 252 9.96 34.65 -12.11
CA LEU A 252 10.59 35.46 -11.07
C LEU A 252 11.76 36.30 -11.65
N PHE A 253 12.59 35.71 -12.50
CA PHE A 253 13.66 36.42 -13.19
C PHE A 253 13.13 37.58 -14.04
N LYS A 254 12.10 37.34 -14.87
CA LYS A 254 11.42 38.39 -15.67
C LYS A 254 10.82 39.49 -14.82
N LEU A 255 10.28 39.19 -13.64
CA LEU A 255 9.75 40.20 -12.73
C LEU A 255 10.86 41.07 -12.16
N LYS A 256 11.98 40.48 -11.72
CA LYS A 256 13.12 41.21 -11.19
C LYS A 256 13.81 42.11 -12.23
N SER A 257 13.79 41.72 -13.51
CA SER A 257 14.35 42.54 -14.59
C SER A 257 13.53 43.80 -14.97
N ARG A 258 12.34 43.99 -14.37
CA ARG A 258 11.50 45.16 -14.57
C ARG A 258 11.77 46.28 -13.56
N LEU A 259 12.55 46.00 -12.52
CA LEU A 259 12.97 46.95 -11.47
C LEU A 259 14.37 47.44 -11.75
#